data_c4dd53e4d835d2d62a31efc083391162
#
_entry.id   c4dd53e4d835d2d62a31efc083391162
#
_cell.length_a   1.000
_cell.length_b   1.000
_cell.length_c   1.000
_cell.angle_alpha   90.00
_cell.angle_beta   90.00
_cell.angle_gamma   90.00
#
_symmetry.space_group_name_H-M   'P 1'
#
loop_
_entity.id
_entity.type
_entity.pdbx_description
1 polymer ?
#
loop_
_entity_poly.entity_id
_entity_poly.type
_entity_poly.pdbx_seq_one_letter_code
_entity_poly.pdbx_strand_id
1 'polypeptide(L)'
;MQYKTMREKEADNGEKIFKDFNNFINMKIKTLFKTIFCAGLVLTLVLYLCHLYGNYIEKTQEPITGYTYNGFEEKLNYKRSNIILITYKSKQYVLHTGDRVLDKIKSGDFPKLYYSSKTDYLFFEGDYLPVGYAQAALLFTFVFPIIGTLIWRKELNNDIRTM
;
A
#
# COMPACT_ATOMS: atom_id res chain seq x y z
N MET A 1 14.47 -42.67 46.79
CA MET A 1 15.08 -41.63 45.90
C MET A 1 15.19 -42.23 44.51
N GLN A 2 14.30 -41.83 43.55
CA GLN A 2 14.33 -42.32 42.16
C GLN A 2 15.42 -41.58 41.38
N TYR A 3 16.45 -42.31 40.94
CA TYR A 3 17.46 -41.73 40.02
C TYR A 3 16.87 -41.69 38.62
N LYS A 4 16.52 -40.50 38.15
CA LYS A 4 16.25 -40.25 36.70
C LYS A 4 17.49 -40.68 35.92
N THR A 5 17.33 -41.57 34.94
CA THR A 5 18.43 -42.06 34.10
C THR A 5 19.02 -40.89 33.29
N MET A 6 20.30 -40.95 32.90
CA MET A 6 20.93 -39.90 32.07
C MET A 6 20.13 -39.62 30.81
N ARG A 7 19.55 -40.64 30.17
CA ARG A 7 18.71 -40.50 28.99
C ARG A 7 17.43 -39.66 29.22
N GLU A 8 16.79 -39.78 30.39
CA GLU A 8 15.61 -38.99 30.72
C GLU A 8 15.95 -37.51 30.95
N LYS A 9 17.16 -37.22 31.47
CA LYS A 9 17.65 -35.85 31.66
C LYS A 9 18.01 -35.19 30.33
N GLU A 10 18.59 -35.91 29.38
CA GLU A 10 18.90 -35.42 28.02
C GLU A 10 17.63 -35.17 27.21
N ALA A 11 16.63 -36.04 27.31
CA ALA A 11 15.33 -35.85 26.65
C ALA A 11 14.58 -34.62 27.22
N ASP A 12 14.57 -34.44 28.55
CA ASP A 12 13.94 -33.29 29.22
C ASP A 12 14.62 -31.96 28.84
N ASN A 13 15.95 -31.95 28.71
CA ASN A 13 16.70 -30.78 28.22
C ASN A 13 16.43 -30.46 26.74
N GLY A 14 16.35 -31.48 25.88
CA GLY A 14 16.03 -31.30 24.47
C GLY A 14 14.63 -30.69 24.26
N GLU A 15 13.64 -31.20 25.00
CA GLU A 15 12.26 -30.68 24.93
C GLU A 15 12.16 -29.26 25.43
N LYS A 16 12.88 -28.90 26.49
CA LYS A 16 12.93 -27.53 27.01
C LYS A 16 13.56 -26.55 26.01
N ILE A 17 14.69 -26.92 25.40
CA ILE A 17 15.36 -26.08 24.38
C ILE A 17 14.44 -25.85 23.19
N PHE A 18 13.77 -26.89 22.72
CA PHE A 18 12.83 -26.79 21.60
C PHE A 18 11.64 -25.87 21.93
N LYS A 19 11.10 -25.96 23.14
CA LYS A 19 10.01 -25.12 23.62
C LYS A 19 10.42 -23.64 23.73
N ASP A 20 11.62 -23.37 24.23
CA ASP A 20 12.17 -22.03 24.35
C ASP A 20 12.43 -21.41 22.98
N PHE A 21 12.95 -22.17 22.01
CA PHE A 21 13.16 -21.75 20.62
C PHE A 21 11.84 -21.41 19.92
N ASN A 22 10.82 -22.26 20.07
CA ASN A 22 9.49 -21.99 19.51
C ASN A 22 8.83 -20.76 20.13
N ASN A 23 8.97 -20.53 21.41
CA ASN A 23 8.50 -19.34 22.08
C ASN A 23 9.18 -18.06 21.56
N PHE A 24 10.49 -18.12 21.35
CA PHE A 24 11.28 -17.02 20.80
C PHE A 24 10.87 -16.67 19.37
N ILE A 25 10.69 -17.66 18.49
CA ILE A 25 10.19 -17.46 17.12
C ILE A 25 8.80 -16.85 17.15
N ASN A 26 7.89 -17.40 17.94
CA ASN A 26 6.52 -16.91 18.07
C ASN A 26 6.48 -15.45 18.55
N MET A 27 7.35 -15.06 19.47
CA MET A 27 7.44 -13.67 19.95
C MET A 27 7.93 -12.72 18.86
N LYS A 28 8.95 -13.07 18.09
CA LYS A 28 9.47 -12.25 16.98
C LYS A 28 8.43 -12.05 15.90
N ILE A 29 7.68 -13.08 15.55
CA ILE A 29 6.65 -12.99 14.51
C ILE A 29 5.46 -12.16 14.97
N LYS A 30 5.00 -12.32 16.23
CA LYS A 30 3.96 -11.44 16.78
C LYS A 30 4.37 -9.97 16.72
N THR A 31 5.63 -9.67 17.01
CA THR A 31 6.17 -8.31 16.94
C THR A 31 6.20 -7.81 15.49
N LEU A 32 6.67 -8.62 14.55
CA LEU A 32 6.68 -8.29 13.13
C LEU A 32 5.27 -7.98 12.61
N PHE A 33 4.28 -8.83 12.91
CA PHE A 33 2.89 -8.58 12.51
C PHE A 33 2.32 -7.30 13.10
N LYS A 34 2.58 -7.01 14.37
CA LYS A 34 2.16 -5.75 14.98
C LYS A 34 2.77 -4.54 14.26
N THR A 35 4.05 -4.61 13.93
CA THR A 35 4.75 -3.52 13.22
C THR A 35 4.17 -3.32 11.82
N ILE A 36 3.96 -4.38 11.05
CA ILE A 36 3.35 -4.30 9.71
C ILE A 36 1.94 -3.74 9.79
N PHE A 37 1.14 -4.20 10.76
CA PHE A 37 -0.22 -3.71 10.97
C PHE A 37 -0.25 -2.21 11.31
N CYS A 38 0.58 -1.77 12.25
CA CYS A 38 0.66 -0.34 12.60
C CYS A 38 1.14 0.51 11.41
N ALA A 39 2.17 0.06 10.69
CA ALA A 39 2.67 0.76 9.50
C ALA A 39 1.60 0.83 8.40
N GLY A 40 0.85 -0.25 8.17
CA GLY A 40 -0.25 -0.29 7.22
C GLY A 40 -1.39 0.66 7.58
N LEU A 41 -1.75 0.76 8.86
CA LEU A 41 -2.76 1.72 9.32
C LEU A 41 -2.32 3.17 9.11
N VAL A 42 -1.06 3.49 9.44
CA VAL A 42 -0.49 4.82 9.21
C VAL A 42 -0.51 5.16 7.72
N LEU A 43 -0.06 4.24 6.86
CA LEU A 43 -0.08 4.43 5.41
C LEU A 43 -1.51 4.67 4.90
N THR A 44 -2.47 3.87 5.34
CA THR A 44 -3.89 4.02 4.96
C THR A 44 -4.43 5.38 5.37
N LEU A 45 -4.11 5.84 6.59
CA LEU A 45 -4.53 7.15 7.08
C LEU A 45 -3.93 8.28 6.23
N VAL A 46 -2.63 8.21 5.91
CA VAL A 46 -1.96 9.20 5.06
C VAL A 46 -2.60 9.25 3.67
N LEU A 47 -2.82 8.11 3.02
CA LEU A 47 -3.46 8.04 1.72
C LEU A 47 -4.89 8.60 1.75
N TYR A 48 -5.64 8.32 2.81
CA TYR A 48 -6.99 8.85 2.98
C TYR A 48 -7.00 10.38 3.18
N LEU A 49 -6.09 10.91 3.99
CA LEU A 49 -5.93 12.36 4.18
C LEU A 49 -5.53 13.06 2.87
N CYS A 50 -4.64 12.46 2.09
CA CYS A 50 -4.30 13.00 0.77
C CYS A 50 -5.51 13.01 -0.18
N HIS A 51 -6.32 11.95 -0.19
CA HIS A 51 -7.56 11.91 -0.96
C HIS A 51 -8.55 13.02 -0.53
N LEU A 52 -8.77 13.20 0.78
CA LEU A 52 -9.62 14.26 1.32
C LEU A 52 -9.10 15.65 0.93
N TYR A 53 -7.78 15.84 0.95
CA TYR A 53 -7.15 17.11 0.54
C TYR A 53 -7.40 17.41 -0.95
N GLY A 54 -7.28 16.44 -1.84
CA GLY A 54 -7.63 16.60 -3.25
C GLY A 54 -9.08 17.01 -3.44
N ASN A 55 -10.01 16.30 -2.80
CA ASN A 55 -11.44 16.65 -2.83
C ASN A 55 -11.75 18.04 -2.26
N TYR A 56 -10.99 18.46 -1.24
CA TYR A 56 -11.12 19.81 -0.69
C TYR A 56 -10.72 20.86 -1.73
N ILE A 57 -9.61 20.67 -2.46
CA ILE A 57 -9.19 21.58 -3.53
C ILE A 57 -10.25 21.64 -4.62
N GLU A 58 -10.75 20.50 -5.11
CA GLU A 58 -11.78 20.44 -6.15
C GLU A 58 -13.08 21.18 -5.79
N LYS A 59 -13.44 21.17 -4.48
CA LYS A 59 -14.65 21.87 -3.99
C LYS A 59 -14.47 23.35 -3.72
N THR A 60 -13.26 23.78 -3.40
CA THR A 60 -12.98 25.14 -2.91
C THR A 60 -12.29 26.03 -3.94
N GLN A 61 -11.70 25.44 -4.96
CA GLN A 61 -10.99 26.18 -6.01
C GLN A 61 -11.71 26.04 -7.35
N GLU A 62 -11.65 27.09 -8.16
CA GLU A 62 -12.05 27.00 -9.54
C GLU A 62 -11.02 26.25 -10.38
N PRO A 63 -11.46 25.49 -11.39
CA PRO A 63 -10.55 24.88 -12.34
C PRO A 63 -9.62 25.95 -12.96
N ILE A 64 -8.36 25.59 -13.11
CA ILE A 64 -7.41 26.54 -13.72
C ILE A 64 -7.71 26.73 -15.20
N THR A 65 -7.47 27.95 -15.65
CA THR A 65 -7.51 28.36 -17.05
C THR A 65 -6.13 28.88 -17.48
N GLY A 66 -5.90 29.04 -18.76
CA GLY A 66 -4.62 29.59 -19.24
C GLY A 66 -3.43 28.64 -19.17
N TYR A 67 -3.69 27.34 -19.20
CA TYR A 67 -2.65 26.33 -19.41
C TYR A 67 -2.53 26.00 -20.91
N THR A 68 -1.35 25.48 -21.27
CA THR A 68 -1.09 24.98 -22.63
C THR A 68 -0.92 23.49 -22.59
N TYR A 69 -1.70 22.78 -23.39
CA TYR A 69 -1.55 21.34 -23.59
C TYR A 69 -0.47 21.08 -24.64
N ASN A 70 0.58 20.33 -24.26
CA ASN A 70 1.75 20.09 -25.12
C ASN A 70 1.73 18.70 -25.77
N GLY A 71 0.76 17.86 -25.43
CA GLY A 71 0.62 16.51 -25.97
C GLY A 71 0.51 15.43 -24.92
N PHE A 72 0.48 14.19 -25.38
CA PHE A 72 0.42 13.02 -24.53
C PHE A 72 1.30 11.89 -25.07
N GLU A 73 1.71 11.01 -24.16
CA GLU A 73 2.37 9.75 -24.46
C GLU A 73 1.53 8.60 -23.91
N GLU A 74 1.18 7.66 -24.77
CA GLU A 74 0.45 6.47 -24.36
C GLU A 74 1.38 5.44 -23.72
N LYS A 75 0.85 4.72 -22.72
CA LYS A 75 1.57 3.60 -22.15
C LYS A 75 1.79 2.49 -23.19
N LEU A 76 3.03 2.01 -23.28
CA LEU A 76 3.38 0.89 -24.15
C LEU A 76 3.02 -0.48 -23.54
N ASN A 77 2.72 -0.53 -22.22
CA ASN A 77 2.35 -1.76 -21.52
C ASN A 77 1.58 -1.43 -20.22
N TYR A 78 0.94 -2.44 -19.63
CA TYR A 78 0.13 -2.30 -18.41
C TYR A 78 0.88 -1.79 -17.16
N LYS A 79 2.21 -1.78 -17.20
CA LYS A 79 3.03 -1.32 -16.06
C LYS A 79 3.30 0.18 -16.07
N ARG A 80 2.97 0.87 -17.16
CA ARG A 80 3.19 2.32 -17.30
C ARG A 80 1.86 3.05 -17.31
N SER A 81 1.84 4.23 -16.70
CA SER A 81 0.72 5.18 -16.81
C SER A 81 0.84 5.98 -18.10
N ASN A 82 -0.28 6.44 -18.63
CA ASN A 82 -0.28 7.45 -19.68
C ASN A 82 0.30 8.75 -19.12
N ILE A 83 1.00 9.49 -19.96
CA ILE A 83 1.62 10.77 -19.60
C ILE A 83 0.95 11.88 -20.39
N ILE A 84 0.62 12.97 -19.71
CA ILE A 84 0.09 14.19 -20.31
C ILE A 84 1.04 15.34 -19.96
N LEU A 85 1.42 16.10 -20.97
CA LEU A 85 2.32 17.23 -20.84
C LEU A 85 1.54 18.54 -20.87
N ILE A 86 1.65 19.32 -19.80
CA ILE A 86 0.95 20.61 -19.64
C ILE A 86 1.93 21.68 -19.20
N THR A 87 1.84 22.86 -19.82
CA THR A 87 2.54 24.05 -19.34
C THR A 87 1.55 24.99 -18.63
N TYR A 88 1.89 25.33 -17.39
CA TYR A 88 1.14 26.28 -16.57
C TYR A 88 2.10 27.20 -15.81
N LYS A 89 1.85 28.52 -15.83
CA LYS A 89 2.73 29.54 -15.22
C LYS A 89 4.19 29.40 -15.67
N SER A 90 4.42 29.19 -16.97
CA SER A 90 5.75 29.00 -17.58
C SER A 90 6.53 27.78 -17.08
N LYS A 91 5.88 26.86 -16.35
CA LYS A 91 6.47 25.62 -15.87
C LYS A 91 5.79 24.42 -16.56
N GLN A 92 6.59 23.45 -16.97
CA GLN A 92 6.09 22.21 -17.54
C GLN A 92 5.79 21.19 -16.46
N TYR A 93 4.61 20.58 -16.52
CA TYR A 93 4.15 19.51 -15.62
C TYR A 93 3.92 18.23 -16.41
N VAL A 94 4.31 17.13 -15.81
CA VAL A 94 4.10 15.78 -16.30
C VAL A 94 3.03 15.12 -15.44
N LEU A 95 1.89 14.86 -16.02
CA LEU A 95 0.75 14.25 -15.34
C LEU A 95 0.64 12.78 -15.70
N HIS A 96 0.65 11.92 -14.70
CA HIS A 96 0.42 10.49 -14.87
C HIS A 96 -1.07 10.21 -14.69
N THR A 97 -1.72 9.65 -15.70
CA THR A 97 -3.16 9.45 -15.67
C THR A 97 -3.59 8.06 -16.17
N GLY A 98 -4.82 7.69 -15.83
CA GLY A 98 -5.46 6.48 -16.32
C GLY A 98 -6.01 6.61 -17.73
N ASP A 99 -6.38 5.47 -18.33
CA ASP A 99 -6.94 5.41 -19.69
C ASP A 99 -8.19 6.28 -19.85
N ARG A 100 -9.05 6.32 -18.83
CA ARG A 100 -10.29 7.11 -18.86
C ARG A 100 -10.09 8.60 -19.11
N VAL A 101 -9.05 9.20 -18.52
CA VAL A 101 -8.72 10.61 -18.72
C VAL A 101 -8.12 10.83 -20.10
N LEU A 102 -7.23 9.92 -20.52
CA LEU A 102 -6.64 9.98 -21.85
C LEU A 102 -7.70 9.87 -22.96
N ASP A 103 -8.67 8.98 -22.83
CA ASP A 103 -9.76 8.80 -23.81
C ASP A 103 -10.61 10.07 -23.92
N LYS A 104 -10.89 10.74 -22.80
CA LYS A 104 -11.56 12.05 -22.83
C LYS A 104 -10.76 13.11 -23.60
N ILE A 105 -9.46 13.20 -23.34
CA ILE A 105 -8.59 14.15 -24.03
C ILE A 105 -8.53 13.85 -25.54
N LYS A 106 -8.44 12.59 -25.93
CA LYS A 106 -8.47 12.17 -27.33
C LYS A 106 -9.78 12.54 -28.04
N SER A 107 -10.89 12.46 -27.30
CA SER A 107 -12.21 12.89 -27.83
C SER A 107 -12.40 14.40 -27.86
N GLY A 108 -11.44 15.18 -27.37
CA GLY A 108 -11.54 16.65 -27.29
C GLY A 108 -12.29 17.15 -26.05
N ASP A 109 -12.69 16.25 -25.14
CA ASP A 109 -13.33 16.59 -23.87
C ASP A 109 -12.26 16.70 -22.79
N PHE A 110 -11.69 17.89 -22.62
CA PHE A 110 -10.65 18.13 -21.62
C PHE A 110 -11.27 18.18 -20.21
N PRO A 111 -10.93 17.23 -19.33
CA PRO A 111 -11.41 17.27 -17.95
C PRO A 111 -10.85 18.49 -17.22
N LYS A 112 -11.59 18.95 -16.21
CA LYS A 112 -11.17 20.09 -15.40
C LYS A 112 -9.82 19.81 -14.75
N LEU A 113 -8.96 20.84 -14.74
CA LEU A 113 -7.62 20.78 -14.20
C LEU A 113 -7.53 21.67 -12.95
N TYR A 114 -6.92 21.17 -11.91
CA TYR A 114 -6.74 21.87 -10.63
C TYR A 114 -5.26 22.01 -10.28
N TYR A 115 -4.93 23.05 -9.52
CA TYR A 115 -3.57 23.32 -9.08
C TYR A 115 -3.49 23.43 -7.57
N SER A 116 -2.67 22.60 -6.96
CA SER A 116 -2.33 22.70 -5.53
C SER A 116 -1.09 23.57 -5.36
N SER A 117 -1.25 24.77 -4.85
CA SER A 117 -0.13 25.69 -4.59
C SER A 117 0.79 25.20 -3.46
N LYS A 118 0.27 24.40 -2.52
CA LYS A 118 1.06 23.86 -1.40
C LYS A 118 2.02 22.75 -1.83
N THR A 119 1.60 21.95 -2.80
CA THR A 119 2.39 20.81 -3.29
C THR A 119 3.03 21.07 -4.64
N ASP A 120 2.76 22.24 -5.24
CA ASP A 120 3.15 22.60 -6.61
C ASP A 120 2.80 21.48 -7.62
N TYR A 121 1.55 21.03 -7.57
CA TYR A 121 1.09 19.88 -8.34
C TYR A 121 -0.20 20.18 -9.09
N LEU A 122 -0.24 19.72 -10.36
CA LEU A 122 -1.43 19.75 -11.22
C LEU A 122 -2.10 18.39 -11.24
N PHE A 123 -3.42 18.36 -11.25
CA PHE A 123 -4.18 17.10 -11.35
C PHE A 123 -5.53 17.34 -12.02
N PHE A 124 -6.04 16.31 -12.68
CA PHE A 124 -7.39 16.32 -13.24
C PHE A 124 -8.44 16.02 -12.17
N GLU A 125 -9.67 16.47 -12.41
CA GLU A 125 -10.83 16.20 -11.55
C GLU A 125 -10.94 14.69 -11.23
N GLY A 126 -10.93 14.36 -9.95
CA GLY A 126 -10.97 12.98 -9.44
C GLY A 126 -9.64 12.20 -9.51
N ASP A 127 -8.55 12.80 -9.97
CA ASP A 127 -7.27 12.08 -10.21
C ASP A 127 -6.16 12.44 -9.22
N TYR A 128 -6.44 13.30 -8.21
CA TYR A 128 -5.40 13.69 -7.23
C TYR A 128 -4.84 12.50 -6.46
N LEU A 129 -5.71 11.73 -5.85
CA LEU A 129 -5.40 10.41 -5.28
C LEU A 129 -6.71 9.62 -5.17
N PRO A 130 -6.97 8.65 -6.04
CA PRO A 130 -8.18 7.85 -5.99
C PRO A 130 -8.33 7.14 -4.64
N VAL A 131 -9.53 7.17 -4.05
CA VAL A 131 -9.84 6.52 -2.78
C VAL A 131 -9.50 5.02 -2.78
N GLY A 132 -9.47 4.41 -3.95
CA GLY A 132 -9.09 3.01 -4.14
C GLY A 132 -7.71 2.65 -3.59
N TYR A 133 -6.75 3.57 -3.60
CA TYR A 133 -5.42 3.33 -2.99
C TYR A 133 -5.51 3.19 -1.47
N ALA A 134 -6.31 4.04 -0.80
CA ALA A 134 -6.52 3.93 0.64
C ALA A 134 -7.28 2.64 1.00
N GLN A 135 -8.29 2.28 0.20
CA GLN A 135 -9.04 1.03 0.36
C GLN A 135 -8.14 -0.20 0.14
N ALA A 136 -7.31 -0.21 -0.90
CA ALA A 136 -6.35 -1.28 -1.14
C ALA A 136 -5.34 -1.40 0.01
N ALA A 137 -4.76 -0.29 0.49
CA ALA A 137 -3.85 -0.30 1.62
C ALA A 137 -4.51 -0.85 2.89
N LEU A 138 -5.77 -0.47 3.16
CA LEU A 138 -6.54 -1.00 4.27
C LEU A 138 -6.73 -2.51 4.13
N LEU A 139 -7.13 -2.98 2.95
CA LEU A 139 -7.36 -4.38 2.68
C LEU A 139 -6.09 -5.21 2.88
N PHE A 140 -4.96 -4.75 2.36
CA PHE A 140 -3.66 -5.37 2.59
C PHE A 140 -3.28 -5.41 4.07
N THR A 141 -3.53 -4.33 4.81
CA THR A 141 -3.23 -4.26 6.25
C THR A 141 -3.94 -5.32 7.08
N PHE A 142 -5.18 -5.69 6.70
CA PHE A 142 -5.96 -6.72 7.42
C PHE A 142 -5.78 -8.13 6.84
N VAL A 143 -5.79 -8.28 5.52
CA VAL A 143 -5.80 -9.60 4.87
C VAL A 143 -4.44 -10.29 5.00
N PHE A 144 -3.32 -9.60 4.80
CA PHE A 144 -2.00 -10.21 4.87
C PHE A 144 -1.65 -10.83 6.22
N PRO A 145 -1.88 -10.15 7.38
CA PRO A 145 -1.64 -10.77 8.68
C PRO A 145 -2.53 -11.98 8.95
N ILE A 146 -3.80 -11.95 8.48
CA ILE A 146 -4.72 -13.07 8.66
C ILE A 146 -4.24 -14.29 7.87
N ILE A 147 -3.96 -14.11 6.57
CA ILE A 147 -3.46 -15.18 5.71
C ILE A 147 -2.13 -15.72 6.24
N GLY A 148 -1.20 -14.84 6.59
CA GLY A 148 0.09 -15.24 7.15
C GLY A 148 -0.04 -16.09 8.41
N THR A 149 -0.94 -15.73 9.32
CA THR A 149 -1.18 -16.52 10.55
C THR A 149 -1.83 -17.88 10.25
N LEU A 150 -2.72 -17.94 9.25
CA LEU A 150 -3.38 -19.19 8.87
C LEU A 150 -2.41 -20.18 8.21
N ILE A 151 -1.58 -19.70 7.28
CA ILE A 151 -0.57 -20.51 6.59
C ILE A 151 0.40 -21.08 7.62
N TRP A 152 0.88 -20.25 8.53
CA TRP A 152 1.85 -20.68 9.50
C TRP A 152 1.31 -21.65 10.54
N ARG A 153 0.08 -21.47 11.01
CA ARG A 153 -0.56 -22.46 11.88
C ARG A 153 -0.67 -23.83 11.21
N LYS A 154 -0.89 -23.85 9.90
CA LYS A 154 -0.97 -25.09 9.13
C LYS A 154 0.38 -25.81 9.03
N GLU A 155 1.47 -25.08 8.80
CA GLU A 155 2.82 -25.64 8.75
C GLU A 155 3.25 -26.18 10.09
N LEU A 156 3.05 -25.44 11.18
CA LEU A 156 3.37 -25.89 12.53
C LEU A 156 2.61 -27.16 12.91
N ASN A 157 1.34 -27.28 12.56
CA ASN A 157 0.54 -28.46 12.83
C ASN A 157 0.97 -29.69 11.99
N ASN A 158 1.53 -29.48 10.81
CA ASN A 158 2.03 -30.55 9.96
C ASN A 158 3.37 -31.10 10.52
N ASP A 159 4.27 -30.24 10.96
CA ASP A 159 5.55 -30.63 11.56
C ASP A 159 5.37 -31.43 12.84
N ILE A 160 4.36 -31.09 13.67
CA ILE A 160 4.04 -31.86 14.91
C ILE A 160 3.47 -33.25 14.59
N ARG A 161 2.83 -33.45 13.43
CA ARG A 161 2.26 -34.77 13.05
C ARG A 161 3.27 -35.70 12.39
N THR A 162 4.41 -35.19 11.97
CA THR A 162 5.48 -35.94 11.29
C THR A 162 6.63 -36.33 12.25
N MET A 163 6.59 -35.85 13.49
CA MET A 163 7.45 -36.29 14.61
C MET A 163 6.77 -37.35 15.50
#